data_a7c251af8c5ccf51d19472cb8e956831
#
_entry.id   a7c251af8c5ccf51d19472cb8e956831
#
_cell.length_a   1.000
_cell.length_b   1.000
_cell.length_c   1.000
_cell.angle_alpha   90.00
_cell.angle_beta   90.00
_cell.angle_gamma   90.00
#
_symmetry.space_group_name_H-M   'P 1'
#
loop_
_entity.id
_entity.type
_entity.pdbx_description
1 polymer ?
#
loop_
_entity_poly.entity_id
_entity_poly.type
_entity_poly.pdbx_seq_one_letter_code
_entity_poly.pdbx_strand_id
1 'polypeptide(L)'
;MGKICYSALLVILVLGCNDTTKKQGVSNIETTINKVQSPLQQSIDRGAVVYKKVCSQCHRPSGKGIANNYPPLAGSNWLTQKRLESIKAVKYGLKGSIIVNQKPYNGVMSAMGLNNTQVADVMNYTMNSWGNKQKEIVTPKEVASVKK
;
A
#
# COMPACT_ATOMS: atom_id res chain seq x y z
N MET A 1 18.44 67.08 27.44
CA MET A 1 17.84 68.11 26.59
C MET A 1 16.82 67.39 25.77
N GLY A 2 15.53 67.36 26.07
CA GLY A 2 14.50 68.39 25.95
C GLY A 2 13.94 68.16 24.54
N LYS A 3 12.71 67.80 24.31
CA LYS A 3 11.44 68.41 24.66
C LYS A 3 10.27 67.48 24.39
N ILE A 4 9.33 67.53 25.28
CA ILE A 4 7.97 67.09 25.31
C ILE A 4 7.19 67.89 24.26
N CYS A 5 6.22 67.25 23.55
CA CYS A 5 5.05 67.90 23.02
C CYS A 5 3.84 67.00 23.11
N TYR A 6 2.92 67.43 23.94
CA TYR A 6 1.52 67.03 24.10
C TYR A 6 0.68 67.49 22.92
N SER A 7 -0.31 66.75 22.51
CA SER A 7 -1.67 67.24 22.13
C SER A 7 -2.55 66.05 21.81
N ALA A 8 -3.46 65.70 22.65
CA ALA A 8 -4.85 66.14 22.81
C ALA A 8 -5.80 65.53 21.75
N LEU A 9 -6.51 64.56 22.22
CA LEU A 9 -7.99 64.48 22.33
C LEU A 9 -8.82 64.72 21.06
N LEU A 10 -9.47 63.70 20.57
CA LEU A 10 -10.92 63.83 20.21
C LEU A 10 -11.62 62.45 20.24
N VAL A 11 -12.55 62.36 21.16
CA VAL A 11 -13.57 61.28 21.27
C VAL A 11 -14.66 61.60 20.29
N ILE A 12 -15.01 60.66 19.44
CA ILE A 12 -16.31 60.65 18.78
C ILE A 12 -16.93 59.27 18.95
N LEU A 13 -17.90 59.22 19.85
CA LEU A 13 -18.92 58.17 19.94
C LEU A 13 -19.89 58.32 18.80
N VAL A 14 -20.06 57.31 17.98
CA VAL A 14 -21.26 57.14 17.16
C VAL A 14 -21.83 55.75 17.39
N LEU A 15 -22.90 55.72 18.16
CA LEU A 15 -23.81 54.57 18.23
C LEU A 15 -24.52 54.46 16.85
N GLY A 16 -24.39 53.28 16.27
CA GLY A 16 -25.17 52.90 15.08
C GLY A 16 -25.50 51.45 15.16
N CYS A 17 -26.62 51.11 15.80
CA CYS A 17 -27.28 49.83 15.60
C CYS A 17 -27.75 49.74 14.16
N ASN A 18 -27.33 48.72 13.44
CA ASN A 18 -28.07 48.25 12.30
C ASN A 18 -28.04 46.73 12.23
N ASP A 19 -29.14 46.16 12.67
CA ASP A 19 -29.51 44.77 12.41
C ASP A 19 -29.52 44.54 10.90
N THR A 20 -28.68 43.67 10.42
CA THR A 20 -28.89 43.04 9.12
C THR A 20 -28.48 41.57 9.24
N THR A 21 -29.48 40.74 9.45
CA THR A 21 -29.47 39.32 9.31
C THR A 21 -28.88 38.93 7.97
N LYS A 22 -27.60 38.69 7.90
CA LYS A 22 -26.96 38.04 6.74
C LYS A 22 -26.77 36.58 7.06
N LYS A 23 -27.59 35.75 6.45
CA LYS A 23 -27.39 34.30 6.30
C LYS A 23 -25.94 34.04 5.90
N GLN A 24 -25.10 33.64 6.85
CA GLN A 24 -23.84 33.04 6.51
C GLN A 24 -24.13 31.66 5.97
N GLY A 25 -23.97 31.58 4.65
CA GLY A 25 -23.96 30.30 3.95
C GLY A 25 -22.98 29.36 4.60
N VAL A 26 -23.49 28.22 4.97
CA VAL A 26 -22.71 27.01 5.30
C VAL A 26 -22.00 26.61 4.00
N SER A 27 -20.80 27.10 3.84
CA SER A 27 -19.90 26.69 2.78
C SER A 27 -18.62 26.32 3.45
N ASN A 28 -18.48 25.08 3.77
CA ASN A 28 -17.27 24.26 3.80
C ASN A 28 -17.61 22.92 4.43
N ILE A 29 -18.54 22.20 3.77
CA ILE A 29 -18.43 20.73 3.80
C ILE A 29 -17.25 20.47 2.89
N GLU A 30 -16.05 20.38 3.46
CA GLU A 30 -14.97 19.64 2.84
C GLU A 30 -15.52 18.26 2.57
N THR A 31 -15.92 18.07 1.33
CA THR A 31 -16.20 16.76 0.76
C THR A 31 -14.87 16.02 0.81
N THR A 32 -14.59 15.36 1.92
CA THR A 32 -13.68 14.22 1.92
C THR A 32 -14.27 13.25 0.93
N ILE A 33 -13.85 13.40 -0.33
CA ILE A 33 -14.08 12.40 -1.36
C ILE A 33 -13.36 11.16 -0.83
N ASN A 34 -14.11 10.30 -0.19
CA ASN A 34 -13.69 8.94 0.10
C ASN A 34 -13.46 8.31 -1.29
N LYS A 35 -12.22 8.43 -1.77
CA LYS A 35 -11.80 7.81 -3.01
C LYS A 35 -11.96 6.31 -2.80
N VAL A 36 -13.08 5.76 -3.26
CA VAL A 36 -13.34 4.33 -3.20
C VAL A 36 -12.16 3.65 -3.91
N GLN A 37 -11.29 3.04 -3.13
CA GLN A 37 -10.14 2.35 -3.65
C GLN A 37 -10.59 1.21 -4.56
N SER A 38 -9.87 0.99 -5.65
CA SER A 38 -10.16 -0.15 -6.52
C SER A 38 -10.02 -1.47 -5.74
N PRO A 39 -10.73 -2.54 -6.16
CA PRO A 39 -10.58 -3.86 -5.53
C PRO A 39 -9.13 -4.36 -5.51
N LEU A 40 -8.34 -4.05 -6.54
CA LEU A 40 -6.93 -4.36 -6.58
C LEU A 40 -6.15 -3.60 -5.50
N GLN A 41 -6.38 -2.30 -5.34
CA GLN A 41 -5.69 -1.51 -4.32
C GLN A 41 -6.02 -1.99 -2.90
N GLN A 42 -7.28 -2.29 -2.62
CA GLN A 42 -7.68 -2.87 -1.33
C GLN A 42 -6.98 -4.21 -1.05
N SER A 43 -6.85 -5.06 -2.08
CA SER A 43 -6.14 -6.33 -1.98
C SER A 43 -4.64 -6.13 -1.74
N ILE A 44 -4.02 -5.16 -2.43
CA ILE A 44 -2.61 -4.79 -2.23
C ILE A 44 -2.37 -4.34 -0.78
N ASP A 45 -3.24 -3.49 -0.24
CA ASP A 45 -3.09 -2.97 1.12
C ASP A 45 -3.17 -4.09 2.19
N ARG A 46 -4.14 -5.01 2.05
CA ARG A 46 -4.21 -6.20 2.92
C ARG A 46 -2.99 -7.11 2.73
N GLY A 47 -2.54 -7.28 1.48
CA GLY A 47 -1.38 -8.08 1.13
C GLY A 47 -0.08 -7.54 1.72
N ALA A 48 0.07 -6.22 1.83
CA ALA A 48 1.20 -5.58 2.49
C ALA A 48 1.33 -6.01 3.97
N VAL A 49 0.19 -6.12 4.67
CA VAL A 49 0.17 -6.60 6.06
C VAL A 49 0.61 -8.06 6.16
N VAL A 50 0.09 -8.92 5.27
CA VAL A 50 0.49 -10.33 5.20
C VAL A 50 1.99 -10.45 4.88
N TYR A 51 2.47 -9.72 3.89
CA TYR A 51 3.88 -9.72 3.49
C TYR A 51 4.81 -9.36 4.65
N LYS A 52 4.52 -8.26 5.34
CA LYS A 52 5.29 -7.81 6.50
C LYS A 52 5.37 -8.88 7.58
N LYS A 53 4.27 -9.61 7.81
CA LYS A 53 4.18 -10.61 8.88
C LYS A 53 4.93 -11.91 8.58
N VAL A 54 4.85 -12.42 7.35
CA VAL A 54 5.32 -13.80 7.08
C VAL A 54 6.34 -13.92 5.94
N CYS A 55 6.54 -12.90 5.10
CA CYS A 55 7.42 -12.98 3.92
C CYS A 55 8.70 -12.16 4.07
N SER A 56 8.60 -10.99 4.72
CA SER A 56 9.67 -9.99 4.74
C SER A 56 10.92 -10.45 5.48
N GLN A 57 10.80 -11.44 6.36
CA GLN A 57 11.95 -12.01 7.09
C GLN A 57 12.97 -12.61 6.10
N CYS A 58 12.51 -13.36 5.10
CA CYS A 58 13.34 -13.99 4.10
C CYS A 58 13.51 -13.08 2.86
N HIS A 59 12.41 -12.55 2.32
CA HIS A 59 12.44 -11.76 1.09
C HIS A 59 12.78 -10.28 1.30
N ARG A 60 12.98 -9.84 2.55
CA ARG A 60 13.28 -8.49 2.99
C ARG A 60 12.15 -7.48 2.72
N PRO A 61 12.03 -6.39 3.47
CA PRO A 61 11.01 -5.36 3.22
C PRO A 61 11.08 -4.75 1.82
N SER A 62 12.29 -4.71 1.24
CA SER A 62 12.54 -4.21 -0.11
C SER A 62 12.22 -5.21 -1.23
N GLY A 63 11.82 -6.44 -0.90
CA GLY A 63 11.60 -7.50 -1.88
C GLY A 63 12.86 -8.01 -2.59
N LYS A 64 14.06 -7.55 -2.20
CA LYS A 64 15.33 -7.92 -2.86
C LYS A 64 15.85 -9.30 -2.48
N GLY A 65 15.28 -9.93 -1.46
CA GLY A 65 15.74 -11.21 -0.96
C GLY A 65 17.14 -11.16 -0.35
N ILE A 66 17.80 -12.30 -0.33
CA ILE A 66 19.20 -12.45 0.08
C ILE A 66 19.91 -13.27 -1.01
N ALA A 67 20.97 -12.72 -1.58
CA ALA A 67 21.71 -13.38 -2.64
C ALA A 67 22.06 -14.82 -2.29
N ASN A 68 21.88 -15.72 -3.24
CA ASN A 68 22.14 -17.16 -3.16
C ASN A 68 21.23 -17.96 -2.19
N ASN A 69 20.48 -17.28 -1.30
CA ASN A 69 19.61 -17.93 -0.31
C ASN A 69 18.13 -17.73 -0.60
N TYR A 70 17.69 -16.48 -0.69
CA TYR A 70 16.29 -16.13 -0.89
C TYR A 70 16.14 -15.29 -2.15
N PRO A 71 15.38 -15.76 -3.15
CA PRO A 71 15.26 -15.05 -4.41
C PRO A 71 14.59 -13.67 -4.26
N PRO A 72 14.93 -12.71 -5.13
CA PRO A 72 14.23 -11.43 -5.16
C PRO A 72 12.80 -11.60 -5.65
N LEU A 73 11.88 -10.84 -5.08
CA LEU A 73 10.52 -10.61 -5.57
C LEU A 73 10.46 -9.28 -6.34
N ALA A 74 11.29 -8.31 -5.96
CA ALA A 74 11.45 -7.07 -6.68
C ALA A 74 12.05 -7.32 -8.08
N GLY A 75 11.34 -6.90 -9.13
CA GLY A 75 11.75 -7.12 -10.52
C GLY A 75 11.88 -8.59 -10.91
N SER A 76 11.13 -9.48 -10.27
CA SER A 76 11.24 -10.92 -10.49
C SER A 76 10.55 -11.36 -11.77
N ASN A 77 11.32 -11.97 -12.69
CA ASN A 77 10.75 -12.64 -13.87
C ASN A 77 9.85 -13.82 -13.49
N TRP A 78 10.09 -14.45 -12.34
CA TRP A 78 9.23 -15.52 -11.83
C TRP A 78 7.81 -15.02 -11.60
N LEU A 79 7.62 -13.87 -10.93
CA LEU A 79 6.29 -13.31 -10.68
C LEU A 79 5.57 -12.88 -11.97
N THR A 80 6.30 -12.45 -13.01
CA THR A 80 5.71 -11.97 -14.25
C THR A 80 5.41 -13.08 -15.26
N GLN A 81 6.19 -14.16 -15.26
CA GLN A 81 6.13 -15.21 -16.27
C GLN A 81 5.56 -16.53 -15.76
N LYS A 82 5.57 -16.74 -14.43
CA LYS A 82 5.19 -18.00 -13.78
C LYS A 82 4.15 -17.76 -12.68
N ARG A 83 3.02 -17.15 -13.10
CA ARG A 83 1.94 -16.77 -12.19
C ARG A 83 1.40 -17.93 -11.36
N LEU A 84 1.06 -19.05 -12.02
CA LEU A 84 0.50 -20.20 -11.32
C LEU A 84 1.48 -20.86 -10.38
N GLU A 85 2.74 -20.99 -10.80
CA GLU A 85 3.82 -21.53 -9.97
C GLU A 85 4.10 -20.60 -8.77
N SER A 86 3.99 -19.29 -8.96
CA SER A 86 4.14 -18.32 -7.86
C SER A 86 3.02 -18.46 -6.84
N ILE A 87 1.77 -18.59 -7.28
CA ILE A 87 0.62 -18.84 -6.40
C ILE A 87 0.79 -20.19 -5.68
N LYS A 88 1.20 -21.23 -6.41
CA LYS A 88 1.47 -22.57 -5.85
C LYS A 88 2.55 -22.53 -4.78
N ALA A 89 3.64 -21.79 -5.03
CA ALA A 89 4.74 -21.64 -4.08
C ALA A 89 4.28 -20.98 -2.77
N VAL A 90 3.46 -19.94 -2.83
CA VAL A 90 2.93 -19.28 -1.62
C VAL A 90 1.93 -20.19 -0.89
N LYS A 91 1.07 -20.89 -1.64
CA LYS A 91 0.00 -21.73 -1.06
C LYS A 91 0.50 -23.00 -0.41
N TYR A 92 1.44 -23.68 -1.07
CA TYR A 92 1.87 -25.05 -0.69
C TYR A 92 3.33 -25.15 -0.31
N GLY A 93 4.07 -24.04 -0.42
CA GLY A 93 5.51 -24.04 -0.31
C GLY A 93 6.22 -24.43 -1.60
N LEU A 94 7.53 -24.30 -1.61
CA LEU A 94 8.38 -24.61 -2.74
C LEU A 94 9.64 -25.31 -2.25
N LYS A 95 10.06 -26.38 -2.92
CA LYS A 95 11.29 -27.11 -2.63
C LYS A 95 12.03 -27.41 -3.93
N GLY A 96 13.35 -27.28 -3.87
CA GLY A 96 14.22 -27.59 -5.01
C GLY A 96 14.73 -26.37 -5.75
N SER A 97 15.40 -26.64 -6.86
CA SER A 97 16.08 -25.61 -7.65
C SER A 97 15.10 -24.83 -8.53
N ILE A 98 15.22 -23.52 -8.52
CA ILE A 98 14.53 -22.58 -9.41
C ILE A 98 15.53 -21.59 -9.99
N ILE A 99 15.18 -20.99 -11.12
CA ILE A 99 15.95 -19.89 -11.72
C ILE A 99 15.12 -18.61 -11.64
N VAL A 100 15.64 -17.61 -10.94
CA VAL A 100 15.03 -16.28 -10.86
C VAL A 100 16.02 -15.24 -11.38
N ASN A 101 15.62 -14.46 -12.39
CA ASN A 101 16.47 -13.46 -13.02
C ASN A 101 17.84 -14.03 -13.44
N GLN A 102 17.83 -15.21 -14.09
CA GLN A 102 18.99 -15.96 -14.57
C GLN A 102 19.94 -16.47 -13.45
N LYS A 103 19.54 -16.40 -12.18
CA LYS A 103 20.31 -16.90 -11.05
C LYS A 103 19.65 -18.14 -10.44
N PRO A 104 20.40 -19.20 -10.14
CA PRO A 104 19.86 -20.38 -9.49
C PRO A 104 19.65 -20.11 -7.99
N TYR A 105 18.55 -20.62 -7.47
CA TYR A 105 18.24 -20.69 -6.05
C TYR A 105 17.80 -22.11 -5.73
N ASN A 106 18.40 -22.71 -4.73
CA ASN A 106 18.06 -24.06 -4.28
C ASN A 106 17.78 -24.04 -2.79
N GLY A 107 16.53 -24.11 -2.43
CA GLY A 107 16.15 -24.01 -1.02
C GLY A 107 14.75 -24.54 -0.77
N VAL A 108 14.27 -24.25 0.43
CA VAL A 108 12.91 -24.60 0.86
C VAL A 108 12.19 -23.33 1.29
N MET A 109 11.06 -23.05 0.67
CA MET A 109 10.07 -22.09 1.12
C MET A 109 8.91 -22.87 1.72
N SER A 110 8.73 -22.80 3.03
CA SER A 110 7.63 -23.47 3.71
C SER A 110 6.29 -22.85 3.33
N ALA A 111 5.22 -23.65 3.36
CA ALA A 111 3.87 -23.12 3.30
C ALA A 111 3.59 -22.28 4.54
N MET A 112 3.00 -21.10 4.37
CA MET A 112 2.78 -20.13 5.46
C MET A 112 1.44 -20.29 6.19
N GLY A 113 0.65 -21.32 5.85
CA GLY A 113 -0.66 -21.54 6.46
C GLY A 113 -1.70 -20.47 6.12
N LEU A 114 -1.50 -19.76 5.02
CA LEU A 114 -2.41 -18.70 4.56
C LEU A 114 -3.66 -19.29 3.92
N ASN A 115 -4.83 -18.68 4.18
CA ASN A 115 -6.04 -18.99 3.44
C ASN A 115 -6.02 -18.40 2.01
N ASN A 116 -6.95 -18.80 1.15
CA ASN A 116 -6.97 -18.40 -0.26
C ASN A 116 -7.04 -16.87 -0.45
N THR A 117 -7.76 -16.15 0.43
CA THR A 117 -7.84 -14.69 0.38
C THR A 117 -6.49 -14.05 0.71
N GLN A 118 -5.83 -14.51 1.76
CA GLN A 118 -4.51 -14.01 2.15
C GLN A 118 -3.44 -14.30 1.10
N VAL A 119 -3.51 -15.47 0.47
CA VAL A 119 -2.62 -15.80 -0.67
C VAL A 119 -2.88 -14.85 -1.82
N ALA A 120 -4.14 -14.62 -2.21
CA ALA A 120 -4.48 -13.67 -3.27
C ALA A 120 -3.99 -12.26 -2.95
N ASP A 121 -4.23 -11.78 -1.73
CA ASP A 121 -3.84 -10.45 -1.29
C ASP A 121 -2.30 -10.27 -1.32
N VAL A 122 -1.53 -11.22 -0.78
CA VAL A 122 -0.07 -11.11 -0.79
C VAL A 122 0.52 -11.26 -2.19
N MET A 123 -0.09 -12.04 -3.07
CA MET A 123 0.28 -12.10 -4.47
C MET A 123 0.05 -10.77 -5.18
N ASN A 124 -1.13 -10.14 -4.98
CA ASN A 124 -1.43 -8.83 -5.53
C ASN A 124 -0.44 -7.76 -5.02
N TYR A 125 -0.07 -7.82 -3.74
CA TYR A 125 0.95 -6.94 -3.19
C TYR A 125 2.32 -7.15 -3.85
N THR A 126 2.84 -8.37 -3.87
CA THR A 126 4.18 -8.64 -4.41
C THR A 126 4.27 -8.37 -5.91
N MET A 127 3.21 -8.65 -6.65
CA MET A 127 3.12 -8.41 -8.09
C MET A 127 2.93 -6.92 -8.45
N ASN A 128 2.69 -6.04 -7.46
CA ASN A 128 2.51 -4.60 -7.68
C ASN A 128 3.42 -3.73 -6.79
N SER A 129 4.44 -4.32 -6.17
CA SER A 129 5.41 -3.62 -5.34
C SER A 129 6.78 -3.57 -6.00
N TRP A 130 7.64 -2.66 -5.53
CA TRP A 130 9.05 -2.55 -5.91
C TRP A 130 9.30 -2.46 -7.42
N GLY A 131 8.39 -1.83 -8.15
CA GLY A 131 8.45 -1.70 -9.61
C GLY A 131 7.80 -2.84 -10.40
N ASN A 132 7.35 -3.91 -9.75
CA ASN A 132 6.48 -4.89 -10.38
C ASN A 132 5.14 -4.25 -10.74
N LYS A 133 4.57 -4.61 -11.89
CA LYS A 133 3.28 -4.09 -12.38
C LYS A 133 2.49 -5.19 -13.05
N GLN A 134 1.50 -5.71 -12.34
CA GLN A 134 0.56 -6.70 -12.86
C GLN A 134 -0.84 -6.08 -12.92
N LYS A 135 -1.47 -6.12 -14.09
CA LYS A 135 -2.82 -5.56 -14.29
C LYS A 135 -3.92 -6.48 -13.78
N GLU A 136 -3.72 -7.78 -13.91
CA GLU A 136 -4.72 -8.77 -13.55
C GLU A 136 -4.67 -9.11 -12.07
N ILE A 137 -5.81 -8.89 -11.41
CA ILE A 137 -5.95 -9.22 -9.99
C ILE A 137 -5.91 -10.74 -9.77
N VAL A 138 -5.13 -11.19 -8.79
CA VAL A 138 -5.22 -12.56 -8.26
C VAL A 138 -6.45 -12.65 -7.38
N THR A 139 -7.33 -13.62 -7.65
CA THR A 139 -8.56 -13.80 -6.87
C THR A 139 -8.48 -15.02 -5.95
N PRO A 140 -9.23 -15.03 -4.83
CA PRO A 140 -9.33 -16.22 -3.98
C PRO A 140 -9.84 -17.46 -4.74
N LYS A 141 -10.67 -17.28 -5.77
CA LYS A 141 -11.17 -18.36 -6.64
C LYS A 141 -10.04 -18.95 -7.48
N GLU A 142 -9.20 -18.09 -8.07
CA GLU A 142 -7.99 -18.51 -8.79
C GLU A 142 -7.06 -19.31 -7.86
N VAL A 143 -6.78 -18.79 -6.67
CA VAL A 143 -5.96 -19.50 -5.68
C VAL A 143 -6.56 -20.84 -5.29
N ALA A 144 -7.88 -20.93 -5.13
CA ALA A 144 -8.58 -22.19 -4.82
C ALA A 144 -8.39 -23.24 -5.92
N SER A 145 -8.37 -22.83 -7.18
CA SER A 145 -8.22 -23.73 -8.33
C SER A 145 -6.82 -24.31 -8.51
N VAL A 146 -5.78 -23.66 -7.94
CA VAL A 146 -4.40 -24.15 -8.01
C VAL A 146 -4.25 -25.41 -7.17
N LYS A 147 -3.86 -26.51 -7.81
CA LYS A 147 -3.62 -27.82 -7.17
C LYS A 147 -2.16 -27.98 -6.76
N LYS A 148 -1.92 -28.86 -5.76
CA LYS A 148 -0.58 -29.21 -5.27
C LYS A 148 0.22 -29.98 -6.32
#